data_34e5ac3f2a28f3ade79e64445898a3b4
#
_entry.id   34e5ac3f2a28f3ade79e64445898a3b4
#
_cell.length_a   1.000
_cell.length_b   1.000
_cell.length_c   1.000
_cell.angle_alpha   90.00
_cell.angle_beta   90.00
_cell.angle_gamma   90.00
#
_symmetry.space_group_name_H-M   'P 1'
#
loop_
_entity.id
_entity.type
_entity.pdbx_description
1 polymer ?
#
loop_
_entity_poly.entity_id
_entity_poly.type
_entity_poly.pdbx_seq_one_letter_code
_entity_poly.pdbx_strand_id
1 'polypeptide(L)'
;LILRRLVAMQTEPWQVRLLMREILEPTETCKHLVEEYFRPFFDTLCGIVDDLVGHRLPEPTRNKIGFSIIGQCLYYRFSAEMTRLLIEQQDYVDQYDLDNLAQHIHLFSIGGLKQYQTLENLRAPNSIETKQ
;
A
#
# COMPACT_ATOMS: atom_id res chain seq x y z
N LEU A 1 2.01 -6.85 -10.10
CA LEU A 1 0.65 -7.11 -10.57
C LEU A 1 -0.43 -6.45 -9.70
N ILE A 2 -0.35 -6.60 -8.37
CA ILE A 2 -1.35 -6.03 -7.41
C ILE A 2 -1.37 -4.51 -7.48
N LEU A 3 -0.23 -3.84 -7.40
CA LEU A 3 -0.11 -2.38 -7.46
C LEU A 3 -0.71 -1.82 -8.75
N ARG A 4 -0.41 -2.45 -9.90
CA ARG A 4 -1.01 -2.07 -11.19
C ARG A 4 -2.53 -2.16 -11.17
N ARG A 5 -3.10 -3.19 -10.55
CA ARG A 5 -4.57 -3.32 -10.43
C ARG A 5 -5.18 -2.22 -9.58
N LEU A 6 -4.56 -1.89 -8.44
CA LEU A 6 -5.04 -0.83 -7.55
C LEU A 6 -5.02 0.55 -8.23
N VAL A 7 -3.95 0.85 -8.97
CA VAL A 7 -3.81 2.13 -9.66
C VAL A 7 -4.64 2.17 -10.97
N ALA A 8 -4.79 1.02 -11.66
CA ALA A 8 -5.44 0.92 -12.97
C ALA A 8 -6.97 0.79 -12.94
N MET A 9 -7.61 0.76 -11.77
CA MET A 9 -9.08 0.68 -11.70
C MET A 9 -9.70 1.85 -12.47
N GLN A 10 -10.23 1.56 -13.67
CA GLN A 10 -11.02 2.52 -14.41
C GLN A 10 -12.34 2.71 -13.65
N THR A 11 -12.54 3.87 -13.10
CA THR A 11 -13.75 4.25 -12.37
C THR A 11 -14.30 5.53 -12.92
N GLU A 12 -15.59 5.57 -13.13
CA GLU A 12 -16.30 6.79 -13.50
C GLU A 12 -16.21 7.81 -12.35
N PRO A 13 -16.23 9.13 -12.62
CA PRO A 13 -16.12 10.16 -11.58
C PRO A 13 -17.10 10.01 -10.42
N TRP A 14 -18.31 9.49 -10.68
CA TRP A 14 -19.29 9.25 -9.62
C TRP A 14 -18.91 8.07 -8.72
N GLN A 15 -18.24 7.04 -9.25
CA GLN A 15 -17.77 5.90 -8.47
C GLN A 15 -16.64 6.33 -7.51
N VAL A 16 -15.74 7.20 -7.97
CA VAL A 16 -14.69 7.78 -7.11
C VAL A 16 -15.32 8.54 -5.95
N ARG A 17 -16.32 9.38 -6.23
CA ARG A 17 -17.04 10.15 -5.18
C ARG A 17 -17.77 9.24 -4.21
N LEU A 18 -18.42 8.19 -4.70
CA LEU A 18 -19.07 7.21 -3.84
C LEU A 18 -18.07 6.50 -2.93
N LEU A 19 -16.98 6.03 -3.49
CA LEU A 19 -15.92 5.35 -2.72
C LEU A 19 -15.28 6.28 -1.67
N MET A 20 -15.01 7.53 -2.02
CA MET A 20 -14.50 8.53 -1.07
C MET A 20 -15.47 8.77 0.08
N ARG A 21 -16.77 8.85 -0.20
CA ARG A 21 -17.79 8.95 0.85
C ARG A 21 -17.78 7.74 1.77
N GLU A 22 -17.73 6.53 1.21
CA GLU A 22 -17.68 5.30 2.01
C GLU A 22 -16.39 5.15 2.83
N ILE A 23 -15.26 5.70 2.36
CA ILE A 23 -14.02 5.76 3.14
C ILE A 23 -14.16 6.70 4.35
N LEU A 24 -14.83 7.83 4.17
CA LEU A 24 -15.02 8.83 5.23
C LEU A 24 -16.16 8.46 6.21
N GLU A 25 -17.25 7.93 5.70
CA GLU A 25 -18.46 7.59 6.43
C GLU A 25 -18.99 6.21 6.00
N PRO A 26 -18.38 5.11 6.48
CA PRO A 26 -18.74 3.76 6.05
C PRO A 26 -20.20 3.41 6.40
N THR A 27 -20.96 2.94 5.39
CA THR A 27 -22.30 2.37 5.59
C THR A 27 -22.24 0.89 6.00
N GLU A 28 -23.36 0.31 6.43
CA GLU A 28 -23.44 -1.15 6.69
C GLU A 28 -23.13 -1.98 5.44
N THR A 29 -23.55 -1.51 4.26
CA THR A 29 -23.21 -2.16 2.98
C THR A 29 -21.69 -2.14 2.74
N CYS A 30 -21.01 -1.03 3.07
CA CYS A 30 -19.56 -0.93 2.96
C CYS A 30 -18.85 -1.94 3.89
N LYS A 31 -19.33 -2.13 5.12
CA LYS A 31 -18.78 -3.12 6.05
C LYS A 31 -18.81 -4.53 5.46
N HIS A 32 -19.91 -4.91 4.83
CA HIS A 32 -20.04 -6.20 4.18
C HIS A 32 -19.05 -6.37 3.01
N LEU A 33 -18.93 -5.33 2.17
CA LEU A 33 -17.94 -5.31 1.08
C LEU A 33 -16.50 -5.39 1.59
N VAL A 34 -16.20 -4.75 2.71
CA VAL A 34 -14.87 -4.83 3.34
C VAL A 34 -14.57 -6.25 3.77
N GLU A 35 -15.49 -6.92 4.44
CA GLU A 35 -15.29 -8.29 4.91
C GLU A 35 -15.16 -9.30 3.77
N GLU A 36 -15.98 -9.16 2.73
CA GLU A 36 -16.05 -10.13 1.64
C GLU A 36 -14.93 -9.95 0.59
N TYR A 37 -14.57 -8.70 0.27
CA TYR A 37 -13.66 -8.40 -0.84
C TYR A 37 -12.35 -7.76 -0.41
N PHE A 38 -12.39 -6.77 0.47
CA PHE A 38 -11.19 -6.02 0.83
C PHE A 38 -10.30 -6.76 1.82
N ARG A 39 -10.88 -7.48 2.76
CA ARG A 39 -10.12 -8.25 3.76
C ARG A 39 -9.25 -9.34 3.13
N PRO A 40 -9.75 -10.22 2.25
CA PRO A 40 -8.91 -11.23 1.59
C PRO A 40 -7.77 -10.61 0.77
N PHE A 41 -8.05 -9.48 0.11
CA PHE A 41 -7.03 -8.73 -0.61
C PHE A 41 -5.96 -8.15 0.33
N PHE A 42 -6.39 -7.54 1.43
CA PHE A 42 -5.49 -6.97 2.44
C PHE A 42 -4.64 -8.05 3.11
N ASP A 43 -5.22 -9.19 3.44
CA ASP A 43 -4.51 -10.34 4.01
C ASP A 43 -3.45 -10.88 3.04
N THR A 44 -3.76 -10.93 1.74
CA THR A 44 -2.79 -11.31 0.70
C THR A 44 -1.63 -10.31 0.65
N LEU A 45 -1.91 -9.01 0.67
CA LEU A 45 -0.88 -7.97 0.70
C LEU A 45 0.01 -8.11 1.95
N CYS A 46 -0.61 -8.32 3.11
CA CYS A 46 0.10 -8.54 4.37
C CYS A 46 0.99 -9.79 4.34
N GLY A 47 0.54 -10.87 3.68
CA GLY A 47 1.35 -12.07 3.45
C GLY A 47 2.59 -11.78 2.60
N ILE A 48 2.43 -11.01 1.52
CA ILE A 48 3.55 -10.57 0.67
C ILE A 48 4.54 -9.72 1.48
N VAL A 49 4.06 -8.84 2.35
CA VAL A 49 4.91 -8.03 3.24
C VAL A 49 5.73 -8.93 4.16
N ASP A 50 5.12 -9.92 4.80
CA ASP A 50 5.81 -10.88 5.66
C ASP A 50 6.88 -11.67 4.89
N ASP A 51 6.56 -12.13 3.68
CA ASP A 51 7.49 -12.86 2.81
C ASP A 51 8.70 -12.00 2.41
N LEU A 52 8.46 -10.73 2.08
CA LEU A 52 9.53 -9.79 1.71
C LEU A 52 10.43 -9.40 2.89
N VAL A 53 9.86 -9.32 4.08
CA VAL A 53 10.63 -9.07 5.31
C VAL A 53 11.39 -10.33 5.76
N GLY A 54 10.90 -11.51 5.38
CA GLY A 54 11.50 -12.82 5.70
C GLY A 54 11.02 -13.43 7.00
N HIS A 55 10.08 -12.81 7.68
CA HIS A 55 9.42 -13.33 8.89
C HIS A 55 8.08 -12.65 9.10
N ARG A 56 7.23 -13.25 9.93
CA ARG A 56 5.94 -12.67 10.26
C ARG A 56 6.09 -11.48 11.20
N LEU A 57 5.68 -10.31 10.74
CA LEU A 57 5.64 -9.10 11.54
C LEU A 57 4.50 -9.12 12.57
N PRO A 58 4.64 -8.41 13.70
CA PRO A 58 3.50 -8.13 14.58
C PRO A 58 2.35 -7.52 13.80
N GLU A 59 1.14 -8.01 14.04
CA GLU A 59 -0.06 -7.61 13.28
C GLU A 59 -0.24 -6.08 13.17
N PRO A 60 -0.10 -5.28 14.25
CA PRO A 60 -0.25 -3.82 14.13
C PRO A 60 0.79 -3.18 13.19
N THR A 61 2.01 -3.70 13.17
CA THR A 61 3.08 -3.21 12.28
C THR A 61 2.79 -3.57 10.83
N ARG A 62 2.45 -4.83 10.60
CA ARG A 62 2.09 -5.36 9.28
C ARG A 62 0.91 -4.59 8.67
N ASN A 63 -0.14 -4.34 9.47
CA ASN A 63 -1.31 -3.60 9.04
C ASN A 63 -0.96 -2.15 8.65
N LYS A 64 -0.12 -1.46 9.43
CA LYS A 64 0.36 -0.10 9.10
C LYS A 64 1.13 -0.08 7.77
N ILE A 65 1.97 -1.06 7.52
CA ILE A 65 2.70 -1.19 6.24
C ILE A 65 1.71 -1.40 5.10
N GLY A 66 0.76 -2.33 5.25
CA GLY A 66 -0.29 -2.58 4.26
C GLY A 66 -1.09 -1.31 3.93
N PHE A 67 -1.54 -0.57 4.95
CA PHE A 67 -2.24 0.70 4.76
C PHE A 67 -1.37 1.77 4.09
N SER A 68 -0.08 1.81 4.39
CA SER A 68 0.84 2.76 3.75
C SER A 68 0.99 2.47 2.25
N ILE A 69 1.05 1.20 1.85
CA ILE A 69 1.13 0.79 0.44
C ILE A 69 -0.20 1.14 -0.28
N ILE A 70 -1.34 0.76 0.31
CA ILE A 70 -2.66 1.06 -0.26
C ILE A 70 -2.88 2.57 -0.33
N GLY A 71 -2.49 3.32 0.70
CA GLY A 71 -2.64 4.77 0.76
C GLY A 71 -1.92 5.48 -0.38
N GLN A 72 -0.72 5.04 -0.77
CA GLN A 72 -0.01 5.56 -1.93
C GLN A 72 -0.81 5.32 -3.23
N CYS A 73 -1.32 4.09 -3.43
CA CYS A 73 -2.14 3.76 -4.60
C CYS A 73 -3.40 4.61 -4.68
N LEU A 74 -4.09 4.77 -3.55
CA LEU A 74 -5.32 5.58 -3.46
C LEU A 74 -5.05 7.06 -3.67
N TYR A 75 -3.92 7.59 -3.15
CA TYR A 75 -3.55 8.99 -3.36
C TYR A 75 -3.48 9.31 -4.85
N TYR A 76 -2.66 8.60 -5.61
CA TYR A 76 -2.53 8.84 -7.04
C TYR A 76 -3.84 8.61 -7.81
N ARG A 77 -4.68 7.72 -7.31
CA ARG A 77 -5.99 7.45 -7.90
C ARG A 77 -6.99 8.59 -7.70
N PHE A 78 -7.08 9.10 -6.47
CA PHE A 78 -8.10 10.09 -6.12
C PHE A 78 -7.63 11.52 -6.29
N SER A 79 -6.34 11.77 -6.23
CA SER A 79 -5.75 13.10 -6.30
C SER A 79 -5.16 13.45 -7.67
N ALA A 80 -5.53 12.72 -8.73
CA ALA A 80 -5.00 12.95 -10.07
C ALA A 80 -5.13 14.41 -10.53
N GLU A 81 -6.29 15.03 -10.33
CA GLU A 81 -6.52 16.43 -10.71
C GLU A 81 -5.67 17.39 -9.86
N MET A 82 -5.55 17.16 -8.55
CA MET A 82 -4.68 17.95 -7.69
C MET A 82 -3.22 17.79 -8.08
N THR A 83 -2.78 16.58 -8.39
CA THR A 83 -1.42 16.31 -8.84
C THR A 83 -1.10 17.08 -10.13
N ARG A 84 -2.03 17.12 -11.10
CA ARG A 84 -1.89 17.90 -12.33
C ARG A 84 -1.73 19.41 -12.10
N LEU A 85 -2.32 19.94 -11.04
CA LEU A 85 -2.16 21.36 -10.69
C LEU A 85 -0.81 21.67 -10.05
N LEU A 86 -0.15 20.68 -9.46
CA LEU A 86 1.13 20.82 -8.77
C LEU A 86 2.34 20.56 -9.65
N ILE A 87 2.16 19.79 -10.73
CA ILE A 87 3.23 19.29 -11.58
C ILE A 87 3.10 19.94 -12.98
N GLU A 88 4.22 20.29 -13.59
CA GLU A 88 4.23 20.76 -14.98
C GLU A 88 3.60 19.72 -15.91
N GLN A 89 2.82 20.16 -16.90
CA GLN A 89 2.04 19.29 -17.75
C GLN A 89 2.88 18.22 -18.45
N GLN A 90 4.09 18.59 -18.92
CA GLN A 90 4.97 17.65 -19.61
C GLN A 90 5.47 16.57 -18.66
N ASP A 91 5.92 16.93 -17.47
CA ASP A 91 6.38 15.99 -16.45
C ASP A 91 5.25 15.07 -16.00
N TYR A 92 4.02 15.60 -15.90
CA TYR A 92 2.86 14.78 -15.55
C TYR A 92 2.60 13.69 -16.59
N VAL A 93 2.61 14.03 -17.88
CA VAL A 93 2.39 13.07 -18.96
C VAL A 93 3.49 12.00 -19.01
N ASP A 94 4.73 12.41 -18.81
CA ASP A 94 5.90 11.54 -18.99
C ASP A 94 6.19 10.65 -17.78
N GLN A 95 5.82 11.07 -16.56
CA GLN A 95 6.25 10.41 -15.33
C GLN A 95 5.10 9.85 -14.46
N TYR A 96 3.85 10.24 -14.73
CA TYR A 96 2.70 9.85 -13.89
C TYR A 96 1.76 8.85 -14.57
N ASP A 97 2.28 8.13 -15.58
CA ASP A 97 1.55 6.98 -16.13
C ASP A 97 1.51 5.81 -15.13
N LEU A 98 0.66 4.83 -15.44
CA LEU A 98 0.43 3.68 -14.57
C LEU A 98 1.70 2.89 -14.23
N ASP A 99 2.61 2.72 -15.20
CA ASP A 99 3.80 1.91 -15.02
C ASP A 99 4.84 2.62 -14.17
N ASN A 100 5.06 3.90 -14.42
CA ASN A 100 5.94 4.75 -13.62
C ASN A 100 5.44 4.86 -12.17
N LEU A 101 4.14 5.07 -11.95
CA LEU A 101 3.57 5.11 -10.60
C LEU A 101 3.68 3.77 -9.88
N ALA A 102 3.37 2.66 -10.55
CA ALA A 102 3.51 1.33 -9.96
C ALA A 102 4.96 1.01 -9.59
N GLN A 103 5.92 1.39 -10.44
CA GLN A 103 7.35 1.24 -10.15
C GLN A 103 7.78 2.10 -8.99
N HIS A 104 7.36 3.36 -8.94
CA HIS A 104 7.66 4.26 -7.82
C HIS A 104 7.16 3.71 -6.49
N ILE A 105 5.88 3.31 -6.43
CA ILE A 105 5.28 2.75 -5.21
C ILE A 105 6.01 1.47 -4.79
N HIS A 106 6.37 0.63 -5.76
CA HIS A 106 7.15 -0.59 -5.49
C HIS A 106 8.50 -0.27 -4.86
N LEU A 107 9.30 0.59 -5.47
CA LEU A 107 10.63 0.96 -4.98
C LEU A 107 10.57 1.61 -3.59
N PHE A 108 9.63 2.53 -3.39
CA PHE A 108 9.43 3.18 -2.11
C PHE A 108 9.03 2.19 -1.00
N SER A 109 8.12 1.28 -1.32
CA SER A 109 7.66 0.24 -0.38
C SER A 109 8.78 -0.74 -0.03
N ILE A 110 9.55 -1.22 -1.01
CA ILE A 110 10.70 -2.11 -0.77
C ILE A 110 11.76 -1.42 0.08
N GLY A 111 12.04 -0.13 -0.16
CA GLY A 111 12.94 0.66 0.68
C GLY A 111 12.51 0.71 2.14
N GLY A 112 11.22 0.96 2.38
CA GLY A 112 10.63 0.92 3.72
C GLY A 112 10.72 -0.45 4.38
N LEU A 113 10.40 -1.52 3.64
CA LEU A 113 10.46 -2.89 4.16
C LEU A 113 11.88 -3.33 4.56
N LYS A 114 12.90 -2.95 3.80
CA LYS A 114 14.32 -3.18 4.16
C LYS A 114 14.68 -2.57 5.50
N GLN A 115 14.12 -1.41 5.83
CA GLN A 115 14.35 -0.79 7.13
C GLN A 115 13.73 -1.61 8.27
N TYR A 116 12.55 -2.20 8.07
CA TYR A 116 11.95 -3.10 9.06
C TYR A 116 12.78 -4.37 9.26
N GLN A 117 13.32 -4.97 8.18
CA GLN A 117 14.25 -6.11 8.29
C GLN A 117 15.47 -5.76 9.14
N THR A 118 16.08 -4.60 8.92
CA THR A 118 17.27 -4.15 9.65
C THR A 118 16.95 -3.93 11.13
N LEU A 119 15.86 -3.30 11.47
CA LEU A 119 15.44 -3.02 12.84
C LEU A 119 15.16 -4.30 13.63
N GLU A 120 14.54 -5.30 13.02
CA GLU A 120 14.29 -6.60 13.66
C GLU A 120 15.58 -7.37 13.89
N ASN A 121 16.52 -7.37 12.94
CA ASN A 121 17.83 -7.98 13.10
C ASN A 121 18.63 -7.36 14.27
N LEU A 122 18.46 -6.06 14.51
CA LEU A 122 19.09 -5.38 15.64
C LEU A 122 18.41 -5.68 16.99
N ARG A 123 17.14 -6.07 16.97
CA ARG A 123 16.35 -6.41 18.17
C ARG A 123 16.47 -7.89 18.55
N ALA A 124 16.87 -8.76 17.62
CA ALA A 124 17.14 -10.15 17.93
C ALA A 124 18.33 -10.21 18.92
N PRO A 125 18.18 -10.75 20.14
CA PRO A 125 19.28 -10.86 21.07
C PRO A 125 20.36 -11.74 20.43
N ASN A 126 21.61 -11.27 20.44
CA ASN A 126 22.75 -12.09 20.13
C ASN A 126 22.70 -13.30 21.08
N SER A 127 22.25 -14.44 20.56
CA SER A 127 22.42 -15.72 21.23
C SER A 127 23.91 -16.05 21.18
N ILE A 128 24.70 -15.35 22.01
CA ILE A 128 26.08 -15.74 22.27
C ILE A 128 25.96 -17.03 23.06
N GLU A 129 26.34 -18.11 22.41
CA GLU A 129 26.62 -19.40 22.98
C GLU A 129 27.44 -19.24 24.26
N THR A 130 26.83 -19.54 25.38
CA THR A 130 27.58 -19.92 26.57
C THR A 130 27.84 -21.42 26.44
N LYS A 131 28.92 -21.78 25.73
CA LYS A 131 29.55 -23.08 25.90
C LYS A 131 30.31 -23.01 27.20
N GLN A 132 29.82 -23.69 28.18
CA GLN A 132 30.63 -24.30 29.25
C GLN A 132 30.56 -25.81 29.16
#